data_4c8ce004b746180478437bc5668e3a83
#
_entry.id   4c8ce004b746180478437bc5668e3a83
#
_cell.length_a   1.000
_cell.length_b   1.000
_cell.length_c   1.000
_cell.angle_alpha   90.00
_cell.angle_beta   90.00
_cell.angle_gamma   90.00
#
_symmetry.space_group_name_H-M   'P 1'
#
loop_
_entity.id
_entity.type
_entity.pdbx_description
1 polymer ?
#
loop_
_entity_poly.entity_id
_entity_poly.type
_entity_poly.pdbx_seq_one_letter_code
_entity_poly.pdbx_strand_id
1 'polypeptide(L)'
;MTEVRTRPYAGPADLRAMQGLARRIWTPSSRWHVGDLAWQRNQHTGREAEWPTALWEAGGEVVAWGWAELPGELALLVDPARPELAGAVLDWFAGVATAPRRSVTVLDAEPHLVAALEARGYERLGGPHFRHSVRALDDLPTPELPAGYRVRAVRGEEDVAARVAAHRAAWWPSRVTEESYRAVMGAWPYRPGLDWVVEGPDGRFAATCLIWFDERNGVGELEPVGVDPGLRRRGLGRAVCLAALGALREAGGRAAVVYPLHGHPDHPAPAPLYRGLGFREHARTITFTALEARG
;
A
#
# COMPACT_ATOMS: atom_id res chain seq x y z
N MET A 1 -28.61 -3.20 -17.89
CA MET A 1 -27.24 -3.36 -17.34
C MET A 1 -26.30 -2.62 -18.28
N THR A 2 -25.45 -1.75 -17.78
CA THR A 2 -24.44 -1.06 -18.59
C THR A 2 -23.42 -2.09 -19.07
N GLU A 3 -23.11 -2.07 -20.37
CA GLU A 3 -22.12 -2.96 -20.97
C GLU A 3 -20.75 -2.77 -20.30
N VAL A 4 -20.06 -3.87 -20.00
CA VAL A 4 -18.70 -3.86 -19.43
C VAL A 4 -17.69 -4.10 -20.55
N ARG A 5 -16.68 -3.23 -20.61
CA ARG A 5 -15.56 -3.34 -21.57
C ARG A 5 -14.29 -3.61 -20.81
N THR A 6 -13.47 -4.53 -21.32
CA THR A 6 -12.13 -4.82 -20.75
C THR A 6 -11.06 -4.24 -21.66
N ARG A 7 -10.06 -3.62 -21.06
CA ARG A 7 -8.89 -3.13 -21.79
C ARG A 7 -7.60 -3.23 -20.98
N PRO A 8 -6.43 -3.29 -21.63
CA PRO A 8 -5.15 -3.24 -20.92
C PRO A 8 -4.91 -1.86 -20.29
N TYR A 9 -4.06 -1.83 -19.30
CA TYR A 9 -3.48 -0.62 -18.69
C TYR A 9 -2.55 0.08 -19.71
N ALA A 10 -2.68 1.39 -19.84
CA ALA A 10 -1.95 2.19 -20.83
C ALA A 10 -1.08 3.32 -20.24
N GLY A 11 -1.10 3.52 -18.90
CA GLY A 11 -0.23 4.52 -18.27
C GLY A 11 -0.83 5.25 -17.06
N PRO A 12 -0.26 6.38 -16.67
CA PRO A 12 -0.62 7.06 -15.39
C PRO A 12 -2.08 7.48 -15.26
N ALA A 13 -2.78 7.76 -16.39
CA ALA A 13 -4.21 8.05 -16.36
C ALA A 13 -5.03 6.84 -15.88
N ASP A 14 -4.59 5.64 -16.23
CA ASP A 14 -5.23 4.41 -15.78
C ASP A 14 -4.96 4.12 -14.31
N LEU A 15 -3.76 4.43 -13.82
CA LEU A 15 -3.48 4.39 -12.38
C LEU A 15 -4.46 5.31 -11.63
N ARG A 16 -4.72 6.50 -12.16
CA ARG A 16 -5.71 7.43 -11.59
C ARG A 16 -7.12 6.86 -11.61
N ALA A 17 -7.50 6.15 -12.67
CA ALA A 17 -8.80 5.49 -12.77
C ALA A 17 -8.92 4.33 -11.77
N MET A 18 -7.88 3.50 -11.60
CA MET A 18 -7.80 2.46 -10.57
C MET A 18 -7.93 3.03 -9.16
N GLN A 19 -7.19 4.12 -8.87
CA GLN A 19 -7.30 4.88 -7.61
C GLN A 19 -8.70 5.50 -7.45
N GLY A 20 -9.34 5.90 -8.54
CA GLY A 20 -10.72 6.39 -8.57
C GLY A 20 -11.71 5.36 -8.05
N LEU A 21 -11.60 4.10 -8.47
CA LEU A 21 -12.38 3.00 -7.94
C LEU A 21 -12.10 2.79 -6.44
N ALA A 22 -10.83 2.63 -6.07
CA ALA A 22 -10.44 2.43 -4.67
C ALA A 22 -11.02 3.53 -3.76
N ARG A 23 -10.91 4.80 -4.18
CA ARG A 23 -11.46 5.95 -3.45
C ARG A 23 -12.99 5.96 -3.36
N ARG A 24 -13.68 5.53 -4.44
CA ARG A 24 -15.14 5.52 -4.50
C ARG A 24 -15.77 4.52 -3.56
N ILE A 25 -15.18 3.32 -3.46
CA ILE A 25 -15.70 2.22 -2.64
C ILE A 25 -14.99 2.08 -1.29
N TRP A 26 -14.10 3.01 -0.95
CA TRP A 26 -13.28 2.92 0.26
C TRP A 26 -14.13 2.87 1.53
N THR A 27 -13.79 1.94 2.39
CA THR A 27 -14.24 1.81 3.77
C THR A 27 -13.04 1.40 4.63
N PRO A 28 -13.11 1.46 5.96
CA PRO A 28 -12.06 0.89 6.82
C PRO A 28 -11.75 -0.60 6.54
N SER A 29 -12.70 -1.31 5.93
CA SER A 29 -12.56 -2.71 5.52
C SER A 29 -12.21 -2.88 4.03
N SER A 30 -11.65 -1.87 3.38
CA SER A 30 -11.14 -1.97 2.00
C SER A 30 -9.71 -2.48 1.97
N ARG A 31 -9.39 -3.35 0.99
CA ARG A 31 -8.03 -3.86 0.79
C ARG A 31 -7.07 -2.76 0.33
N TRP A 32 -7.53 -1.88 -0.53
CA TRP A 32 -6.69 -0.93 -1.24
C TRP A 32 -6.99 0.52 -0.84
N HIS A 33 -5.95 1.24 -0.47
CA HIS A 33 -5.96 2.69 -0.39
C HIS A 33 -5.35 3.29 -1.69
N VAL A 34 -5.62 4.54 -1.96
CA VAL A 34 -5.03 5.24 -3.13
C VAL A 34 -3.50 5.30 -3.05
N GLY A 35 -2.96 5.27 -1.84
CA GLY A 35 -1.54 5.28 -1.54
C GLY A 35 -0.83 3.98 -1.91
N ASP A 36 -1.43 2.82 -1.58
CA ASP A 36 -0.91 1.51 -1.99
C ASP A 36 -0.60 1.49 -3.49
N LEU A 37 -1.59 1.90 -4.30
CA LEU A 37 -1.46 1.90 -5.76
C LEU A 37 -0.39 2.88 -6.23
N ALA A 38 -0.30 4.06 -5.61
CA ALA A 38 0.72 5.05 -5.94
C ALA A 38 2.12 4.54 -5.60
N TRP A 39 2.31 4.01 -4.39
CA TRP A 39 3.59 3.50 -3.94
C TRP A 39 4.04 2.29 -4.75
N GLN A 40 3.21 1.26 -4.83
CA GLN A 40 3.59 0.00 -5.49
C GLN A 40 3.90 0.19 -6.98
N ARG A 41 3.19 1.07 -7.67
CA ARG A 41 3.42 1.32 -9.11
C ARG A 41 4.69 2.12 -9.39
N ASN A 42 5.13 2.97 -8.45
CA ASN A 42 6.22 3.92 -8.70
C ASN A 42 7.51 3.62 -7.93
N GLN A 43 7.50 2.77 -6.90
CA GLN A 43 8.70 2.47 -6.11
C GLN A 43 9.80 1.73 -6.90
N HIS A 44 9.45 1.16 -8.05
CA HIS A 44 10.39 0.50 -8.95
C HIS A 44 10.13 0.95 -10.38
N THR A 45 11.17 1.34 -11.10
CA THR A 45 11.12 1.67 -12.53
C THR A 45 11.59 0.49 -13.37
N GLY A 46 11.13 0.40 -14.63
CA GLY A 46 11.58 -0.60 -15.60
C GLY A 46 11.01 -2.02 -15.38
N ARG A 47 9.94 -2.17 -14.59
CA ARG A 47 9.30 -3.46 -14.33
C ARG A 47 7.91 -3.61 -14.95
N GLU A 48 7.50 -2.69 -15.79
CA GLU A 48 6.15 -2.64 -16.36
C GLU A 48 5.78 -3.90 -17.14
N ALA A 49 6.77 -4.53 -17.78
CA ALA A 49 6.59 -5.79 -18.51
C ALA A 49 6.28 -6.99 -17.60
N GLU A 50 6.67 -6.92 -16.30
CA GLU A 50 6.38 -7.93 -15.30
C GLU A 50 4.98 -7.77 -14.70
N TRP A 51 4.27 -6.68 -15.04
CA TRP A 51 3.01 -6.27 -14.44
C TRP A 51 1.86 -6.14 -15.45
N PRO A 52 1.47 -7.20 -16.16
CA PRO A 52 0.24 -7.16 -16.95
C PRO A 52 -0.91 -6.67 -16.08
N THR A 53 -1.63 -5.67 -16.59
CA THR A 53 -2.73 -5.04 -15.85
C THR A 53 -3.89 -4.82 -16.79
N ALA A 54 -5.10 -5.17 -16.36
CA ALA A 54 -6.33 -4.96 -17.10
C ALA A 54 -7.38 -4.21 -16.26
N LEU A 55 -8.20 -3.42 -16.93
CA LEU A 55 -9.28 -2.64 -16.37
C LEU A 55 -10.62 -3.07 -16.98
N TRP A 56 -11.66 -3.16 -16.16
CA TRP A 56 -13.05 -3.35 -16.56
C TRP A 56 -13.81 -2.06 -16.34
N GLU A 57 -14.43 -1.57 -17.39
CA GLU A 57 -15.11 -0.28 -17.39
C GLU A 57 -16.60 -0.44 -17.68
N ALA A 58 -17.42 0.32 -16.98
CA ALA A 58 -18.85 0.43 -17.21
C ALA A 58 -19.29 1.89 -17.10
N GLY A 59 -20.00 2.41 -18.10
CA GLY A 59 -20.44 3.81 -18.09
C GLY A 59 -19.31 4.84 -18.05
N GLY A 60 -18.12 4.48 -18.54
CA GLY A 60 -16.95 5.36 -18.53
C GLY A 60 -16.14 5.37 -17.23
N GLU A 61 -16.51 4.55 -16.26
CA GLU A 61 -15.79 4.40 -15.00
C GLU A 61 -15.19 3.00 -14.85
N VAL A 62 -14.00 2.91 -14.23
CA VAL A 62 -13.41 1.63 -13.82
C VAL A 62 -14.24 1.04 -12.68
N VAL A 63 -14.69 -0.19 -12.85
CA VAL A 63 -15.49 -0.97 -11.89
C VAL A 63 -14.79 -2.22 -11.39
N ALA A 64 -13.70 -2.64 -12.05
CA ALA A 64 -12.76 -3.64 -11.56
C ALA A 64 -11.41 -3.45 -12.22
N TRP A 65 -10.37 -3.93 -11.58
CA TRP A 65 -9.04 -4.08 -12.17
C TRP A 65 -8.34 -5.32 -11.63
N GLY A 66 -7.45 -5.88 -12.46
CA GLY A 66 -6.50 -6.91 -12.09
C GLY A 66 -5.09 -6.46 -12.48
N TRP A 67 -4.16 -6.61 -11.55
CA TRP A 67 -2.74 -6.33 -11.72
C TRP A 67 -1.96 -7.59 -11.38
N ALA A 68 -1.47 -8.28 -12.39
CA ALA A 68 -0.65 -9.45 -12.21
C ALA A 68 0.81 -9.04 -11.93
N GLU A 69 1.41 -9.68 -10.94
CA GLU A 69 2.86 -9.68 -10.74
C GLU A 69 3.38 -11.05 -11.19
N LEU A 70 4.01 -11.05 -12.36
CA LEU A 70 4.54 -12.31 -12.89
C LEU A 70 5.67 -12.85 -12.01
N PRO A 71 5.75 -14.19 -11.84
CA PRO A 71 5.07 -15.17 -12.69
C PRO A 71 3.67 -15.60 -12.25
N GLY A 72 3.16 -15.28 -11.04
CA GLY A 72 1.92 -15.91 -10.60
C GLY A 72 1.18 -15.27 -9.42
N GLU A 73 1.36 -13.97 -9.18
CA GLU A 73 0.62 -13.23 -8.14
C GLU A 73 -0.40 -12.26 -8.75
N LEU A 74 -1.55 -12.09 -8.12
CA LEU A 74 -2.59 -11.17 -8.53
C LEU A 74 -2.97 -10.22 -7.39
N ALA A 75 -2.86 -8.93 -7.67
CA ALA A 75 -3.56 -7.86 -6.99
C ALA A 75 -4.83 -7.51 -7.77
N LEU A 76 -5.95 -7.32 -7.10
CA LEU A 76 -7.22 -6.97 -7.74
C LEU A 76 -8.07 -6.08 -6.85
N LEU A 77 -8.99 -5.36 -7.49
CA LEU A 77 -10.11 -4.71 -6.84
C LEU A 77 -11.34 -4.84 -7.73
N VAL A 78 -12.46 -5.20 -7.13
CA VAL A 78 -13.76 -5.32 -7.81
C VAL A 78 -14.77 -4.53 -6.99
N ASP A 79 -15.55 -3.69 -7.66
CA ASP A 79 -16.66 -2.98 -7.02
C ASP A 79 -17.61 -4.00 -6.38
N PRO A 80 -17.88 -3.95 -5.07
CA PRO A 80 -18.77 -4.90 -4.39
C PRO A 80 -20.20 -4.92 -4.96
N ALA A 81 -20.62 -3.85 -5.66
CA ALA A 81 -21.88 -3.79 -6.39
C ALA A 81 -21.86 -4.58 -7.71
N ARG A 82 -20.68 -5.08 -8.12
CA ARG A 82 -20.47 -5.83 -9.36
C ARG A 82 -19.69 -7.14 -9.09
N PRO A 83 -20.14 -7.98 -8.14
CA PRO A 83 -19.41 -9.17 -7.68
C PRO A 83 -19.14 -10.19 -8.81
N GLU A 84 -19.96 -10.18 -9.86
CA GLU A 84 -19.80 -11.05 -11.04
C GLU A 84 -18.48 -10.80 -11.79
N LEU A 85 -17.89 -9.60 -11.67
CA LEU A 85 -16.62 -9.27 -12.32
C LEU A 85 -15.41 -9.96 -11.68
N ALA A 86 -15.51 -10.38 -10.43
CA ALA A 86 -14.43 -11.10 -9.77
C ALA A 86 -14.02 -12.35 -10.58
N GLY A 87 -15.01 -13.06 -11.13
CA GLY A 87 -14.77 -14.16 -12.03
C GLY A 87 -13.99 -13.79 -13.28
N ALA A 88 -14.40 -12.73 -13.95
CA ALA A 88 -13.75 -12.27 -15.19
C ALA A 88 -12.29 -11.84 -14.94
N VAL A 89 -12.00 -11.20 -13.79
CA VAL A 89 -10.62 -10.84 -13.39
C VAL A 89 -9.77 -12.09 -13.17
N LEU A 90 -10.29 -13.10 -12.48
CA LEU A 90 -9.58 -14.36 -12.22
C LEU A 90 -9.33 -15.15 -13.50
N ASP A 91 -10.30 -15.17 -14.42
CA ASP A 91 -10.16 -15.84 -15.73
C ASP A 91 -9.11 -15.14 -16.60
N TRP A 92 -9.08 -13.80 -16.59
CA TRP A 92 -8.02 -13.04 -17.25
C TRP A 92 -6.65 -13.35 -16.63
N PHE A 93 -6.55 -13.38 -15.29
CA PHE A 93 -5.30 -13.71 -14.59
C PHE A 93 -4.80 -15.10 -14.95
N ALA A 94 -5.69 -16.06 -15.07
CA ALA A 94 -5.35 -17.42 -15.50
C ALA A 94 -4.70 -17.44 -16.89
N GLY A 95 -5.07 -16.52 -17.78
CA GLY A 95 -4.50 -16.39 -19.12
C GLY A 95 -3.16 -15.69 -19.20
N VAL A 96 -2.79 -14.87 -18.19
CA VAL A 96 -1.51 -14.11 -18.18
C VAL A 96 -0.47 -14.66 -17.22
N ALA A 97 -0.86 -15.37 -16.17
CA ALA A 97 0.06 -16.00 -15.24
C ALA A 97 0.89 -17.07 -15.93
N THR A 98 2.19 -17.09 -15.66
CA THR A 98 3.15 -18.04 -16.28
C THR A 98 3.66 -19.10 -15.31
N ALA A 99 3.38 -18.94 -14.00
CA ALA A 99 3.70 -19.97 -13.01
C ALA A 99 2.56 -20.99 -12.89
N PRO A 100 2.88 -22.27 -12.64
CA PRO A 100 1.85 -23.29 -12.38
C PRO A 100 1.10 -23.04 -11.07
N ARG A 101 1.69 -22.32 -10.15
CA ARG A 101 1.07 -21.88 -8.90
C ARG A 101 0.64 -20.44 -9.01
N ARG A 102 -0.63 -20.19 -8.78
CA ARG A 102 -1.24 -18.85 -8.78
C ARG A 102 -1.61 -18.47 -7.36
N SER A 103 -1.33 -17.24 -6.98
CA SER A 103 -1.64 -16.69 -5.65
C SER A 103 -2.43 -15.40 -5.77
N VAL A 104 -3.43 -15.24 -4.91
CA VAL A 104 -4.29 -14.06 -4.83
C VAL A 104 -4.47 -13.68 -3.37
N THR A 105 -4.18 -12.43 -3.02
CA THR A 105 -4.35 -11.95 -1.65
C THR A 105 -5.50 -10.95 -1.59
N VAL A 106 -6.52 -11.28 -0.79
CA VAL A 106 -7.72 -10.46 -0.56
C VAL A 106 -7.90 -10.18 0.93
N LEU A 107 -8.82 -9.29 1.29
CA LEU A 107 -9.16 -9.05 2.68
C LEU A 107 -10.25 -10.03 3.16
N ASP A 108 -10.20 -10.46 4.41
CA ASP A 108 -11.24 -11.29 5.02
C ASP A 108 -12.63 -10.61 5.04
N ALA A 109 -12.64 -9.28 4.92
CA ALA A 109 -13.84 -8.46 4.82
C ALA A 109 -14.38 -8.29 3.38
N GLU A 110 -13.84 -8.99 2.38
CA GLU A 110 -14.27 -8.95 0.97
C GLU A 110 -14.95 -10.26 0.55
N PRO A 111 -16.16 -10.57 1.05
CA PRO A 111 -16.80 -11.89 0.86
C PRO A 111 -17.08 -12.22 -0.61
N HIS A 112 -17.29 -11.25 -1.47
CA HIS A 112 -17.50 -11.45 -2.91
C HIS A 112 -16.24 -11.97 -3.61
N LEU A 113 -15.04 -11.52 -3.20
CA LEU A 113 -13.76 -12.03 -3.72
C LEU A 113 -13.45 -13.41 -3.16
N VAL A 114 -13.66 -13.62 -1.85
CA VAL A 114 -13.51 -14.93 -1.20
C VAL A 114 -14.36 -15.98 -1.89
N ALA A 115 -15.66 -15.71 -2.10
CA ALA A 115 -16.57 -16.63 -2.77
C ALA A 115 -16.16 -16.93 -4.23
N ALA A 116 -15.68 -15.93 -4.97
CA ALA A 116 -15.22 -16.10 -6.34
C ALA A 116 -13.96 -16.96 -6.43
N LEU A 117 -13.04 -16.83 -5.49
CA LEU A 117 -11.82 -17.65 -5.39
C LEU A 117 -12.15 -19.10 -5.04
N GLU A 118 -12.96 -19.32 -4.00
CA GLU A 118 -13.37 -20.66 -3.58
C GLU A 118 -14.14 -21.40 -4.69
N ALA A 119 -15.04 -20.70 -5.41
CA ALA A 119 -15.77 -21.25 -6.56
C ALA A 119 -14.86 -21.68 -7.73
N ARG A 120 -13.62 -21.15 -7.80
CA ARG A 120 -12.61 -21.52 -8.80
C ARG A 120 -11.55 -22.49 -8.28
N GLY A 121 -11.78 -23.09 -7.13
CA GLY A 121 -10.89 -24.08 -6.54
C GLY A 121 -9.60 -23.51 -5.95
N TYR A 122 -9.57 -22.21 -5.66
CA TYR A 122 -8.48 -21.66 -4.87
C TYR A 122 -8.63 -22.06 -3.40
N GLU A 123 -7.55 -22.45 -2.79
CA GLU A 123 -7.48 -22.86 -1.38
C GLU A 123 -6.78 -21.81 -0.53
N ARG A 124 -7.22 -21.64 0.70
CA ARG A 124 -6.61 -20.73 1.66
C ARG A 124 -5.22 -21.20 2.05
N LEU A 125 -4.23 -20.33 1.90
CA LEU A 125 -2.85 -20.57 2.33
C LEU A 125 -2.64 -19.93 3.72
N GLY A 126 -2.19 -20.74 4.68
CA GLY A 126 -1.71 -20.22 5.96
C GLY A 126 -0.35 -19.50 5.80
N GLY A 127 -0.05 -18.55 6.68
CA GLY A 127 1.25 -17.87 6.68
C GLY A 127 1.17 -16.39 7.00
N PRO A 128 2.20 -15.62 6.58
CA PRO A 128 2.24 -14.19 6.79
C PRO A 128 1.02 -13.50 6.18
N HIS A 129 0.51 -12.46 6.87
CA HIS A 129 -0.63 -11.69 6.43
C HIS A 129 -0.50 -10.25 6.88
N PHE A 130 -1.13 -9.32 6.15
CA PHE A 130 -1.21 -7.93 6.56
C PHE A 130 -2.40 -7.73 7.51
N ARG A 131 -2.19 -6.91 8.54
CA ARG A 131 -3.23 -6.50 9.48
C ARG A 131 -3.64 -5.08 9.14
N HIS A 132 -4.84 -4.93 8.62
CA HIS A 132 -5.41 -3.62 8.36
C HIS A 132 -5.80 -2.98 9.68
N SER A 133 -5.13 -1.87 10.00
CA SER A 133 -5.30 -1.17 11.26
C SER A 133 -5.66 0.28 11.02
N VAL A 134 -6.58 0.81 11.81
CA VAL A 134 -7.11 2.16 11.69
C VAL A 134 -6.96 2.93 13.00
N ARG A 135 -6.78 4.24 12.90
CA ARG A 135 -6.75 5.19 14.01
C ARG A 135 -7.50 6.47 13.65
N ALA A 136 -8.33 7.01 14.56
CA ALA A 136 -8.81 8.39 14.52
C ALA A 136 -7.71 9.38 14.92
N LEU A 137 -7.76 10.63 14.45
CA LEU A 137 -6.70 11.63 14.65
C LEU A 137 -7.00 12.70 15.70
N ASP A 138 -8.05 12.53 16.48
CA ASP A 138 -8.55 13.49 17.47
C ASP A 138 -7.58 13.67 18.65
N ASP A 139 -6.90 12.59 19.04
CA ASP A 139 -5.99 12.56 20.19
C ASP A 139 -4.61 12.06 19.75
N LEU A 140 -3.71 12.99 19.41
CA LEU A 140 -2.35 12.70 19.00
C LEU A 140 -1.36 13.22 20.05
N PRO A 141 -0.57 12.32 20.67
CA PRO A 141 0.54 12.73 21.52
C PRO A 141 1.57 13.56 20.76
N THR A 142 2.25 14.46 21.46
CA THR A 142 3.38 15.20 20.90
C THR A 142 4.55 14.25 20.62
N PRO A 143 5.25 14.40 19.46
CA PRO A 143 6.47 13.67 19.20
C PRO A 143 7.58 13.98 20.22
N GLU A 144 8.20 12.93 20.76
CA GLU A 144 9.38 13.06 21.62
C GLU A 144 10.59 12.49 20.88
N LEU A 145 11.72 13.21 20.93
CA LEU A 145 12.96 12.85 20.27
C LEU A 145 14.13 12.85 21.25
N PRO A 146 15.10 11.96 21.09
CA PRO A 146 16.37 12.06 21.80
C PRO A 146 17.12 13.35 21.42
N ALA A 147 18.00 13.81 22.32
CA ALA A 147 18.83 14.98 22.08
C ALA A 147 19.63 14.84 20.78
N GLY A 148 19.72 15.92 20.00
CA GLY A 148 20.41 15.99 18.73
C GLY A 148 19.61 15.49 17.50
N TYR A 149 18.45 14.86 17.70
CA TYR A 149 17.55 14.48 16.60
C TYR A 149 16.50 15.57 16.37
N ARG A 150 16.11 15.74 15.12
CA ARG A 150 15.00 16.63 14.73
C ARG A 150 14.05 15.94 13.74
N VAL A 151 12.77 16.25 13.82
CA VAL A 151 11.76 15.74 12.88
C VAL A 151 11.32 16.88 11.98
N ARG A 152 11.20 16.61 10.68
CA ARG A 152 10.77 17.56 9.65
C ARG A 152 10.18 16.90 8.42
N ALA A 153 9.46 17.64 7.62
CA ALA A 153 9.06 17.19 6.30
C ALA A 153 10.25 17.20 5.31
N VAL A 154 10.16 16.37 4.28
CA VAL A 154 11.06 16.33 3.13
C VAL A 154 10.95 17.66 2.36
N ARG A 155 12.10 18.20 1.90
CA ARG A 155 12.18 19.49 1.20
C ARG A 155 12.17 19.35 -0.33
N GLY A 156 11.71 18.23 -0.85
CA GLY A 156 11.70 17.97 -2.28
C GLY A 156 13.03 17.42 -2.80
N GLU A 157 13.49 17.93 -3.94
CA GLU A 157 14.64 17.37 -4.68
C GLU A 157 15.94 17.33 -3.87
N GLU A 158 16.19 18.31 -3.00
CA GLU A 158 17.43 18.36 -2.20
C GLU A 158 17.57 17.21 -1.21
N ASP A 159 16.46 16.60 -0.80
CA ASP A 159 16.45 15.50 0.16
C ASP A 159 16.35 14.11 -0.50
N VAL A 160 16.18 14.00 -1.83
CA VAL A 160 15.95 12.73 -2.53
C VAL A 160 17.03 11.70 -2.20
N ALA A 161 18.31 12.03 -2.35
CA ALA A 161 19.40 11.10 -2.11
C ALA A 161 19.42 10.59 -0.66
N ALA A 162 19.26 11.48 0.32
CA ALA A 162 19.21 11.13 1.75
C ALA A 162 17.97 10.30 2.09
N ARG A 163 16.81 10.63 1.49
CA ARG A 163 15.55 9.93 1.69
C ARG A 163 15.60 8.49 1.14
N VAL A 164 16.19 8.30 -0.04
CA VAL A 164 16.42 7.00 -0.65
C VAL A 164 17.42 6.17 0.18
N ALA A 165 18.50 6.77 0.63
CA ALA A 165 19.48 6.10 1.50
C ALA A 165 18.83 5.57 2.78
N ALA A 166 18.00 6.38 3.45
CA ALA A 166 17.25 5.99 4.65
C ALA A 166 16.25 4.86 4.37
N HIS A 167 15.52 4.95 3.23
CA HIS A 167 14.62 3.88 2.83
C HIS A 167 15.37 2.56 2.62
N ARG A 168 16.46 2.59 1.86
CA ARG A 168 17.27 1.39 1.57
C ARG A 168 17.89 0.78 2.82
N ALA A 169 18.30 1.59 3.79
CA ALA A 169 18.81 1.10 5.07
C ALA A 169 17.71 0.39 5.88
N ALA A 170 16.50 0.97 5.95
CA ALA A 170 15.38 0.43 6.71
C ALA A 170 14.79 -0.86 6.11
N TRP A 171 14.80 -0.97 4.77
CA TRP A 171 14.14 -2.02 3.98
C TRP A 171 15.13 -2.87 3.18
N TRP A 172 16.31 -3.13 3.72
CA TRP A 172 17.30 -3.98 3.05
C TRP A 172 16.79 -5.43 2.85
N PRO A 173 16.95 -6.02 1.63
CA PRO A 173 17.47 -5.43 0.38
C PRO A 173 16.39 -4.69 -0.42
N SER A 174 16.43 -3.35 -0.40
CA SER A 174 15.51 -2.51 -1.18
C SER A 174 16.09 -2.16 -2.55
N ARG A 175 15.24 -2.16 -3.57
CA ARG A 175 15.57 -1.76 -4.96
C ARG A 175 15.14 -0.34 -5.31
N VAL A 176 14.62 0.42 -4.36
CA VAL A 176 14.26 1.83 -4.55
C VAL A 176 15.51 2.62 -4.95
N THR A 177 15.39 3.42 -6.01
CA THR A 177 16.41 4.30 -6.54
C THR A 177 15.95 5.77 -6.44
N GLU A 178 16.85 6.71 -6.67
CA GLU A 178 16.47 8.13 -6.75
C GLU A 178 15.47 8.39 -7.88
N GLU A 179 15.64 7.70 -9.02
CA GLU A 179 14.70 7.79 -10.16
C GLU A 179 13.30 7.32 -9.76
N SER A 180 13.21 6.11 -9.17
CA SER A 180 11.91 5.58 -8.74
C SER A 180 11.28 6.40 -7.63
N TYR A 181 12.09 6.98 -6.73
CA TYR A 181 11.56 7.87 -5.69
C TYR A 181 11.05 9.20 -6.26
N ARG A 182 11.70 9.75 -7.32
CA ARG A 182 11.16 10.90 -8.06
C ARG A 182 9.84 10.55 -8.74
N ALA A 183 9.69 9.33 -9.26
CA ALA A 183 8.40 8.85 -9.78
C ALA A 183 7.33 8.80 -8.68
N VAL A 184 7.68 8.32 -7.46
CA VAL A 184 6.81 8.38 -6.28
C VAL A 184 6.40 9.81 -5.94
N MET A 185 7.34 10.76 -5.95
CA MET A 185 7.07 12.18 -5.68
C MET A 185 6.17 12.83 -6.74
N GLY A 186 6.21 12.34 -7.98
CA GLY A 186 5.32 12.77 -9.07
C GLY A 186 3.94 12.11 -9.07
N ALA A 187 3.75 11.05 -8.29
CA ALA A 187 2.51 10.29 -8.27
C ALA A 187 1.44 10.97 -7.40
N TRP A 188 0.21 11.00 -7.90
CA TRP A 188 -0.92 11.42 -7.06
C TRP A 188 -1.23 10.33 -6.01
N PRO A 189 -1.52 10.67 -4.75
CA PRO A 189 -1.66 12.00 -4.14
C PRO A 189 -0.44 12.44 -3.31
N TYR A 190 0.79 12.20 -3.77
CA TYR A 190 1.99 12.60 -3.04
C TYR A 190 1.97 14.10 -2.66
N ARG A 191 2.41 14.38 -1.42
CA ARG A 191 2.59 15.73 -0.89
C ARG A 191 3.87 15.81 -0.08
N PRO A 192 4.81 16.71 -0.40
CA PRO A 192 6.05 16.86 0.38
C PRO A 192 5.80 17.08 1.88
N GLY A 193 4.75 17.85 2.23
CA GLY A 193 4.36 18.09 3.62
C GLY A 193 3.84 16.86 4.39
N LEU A 194 3.64 15.73 3.71
CA LEU A 194 3.22 14.45 4.30
C LEU A 194 4.31 13.37 4.19
N ASP A 195 5.51 13.68 3.71
CA ASP A 195 6.69 12.81 3.74
C ASP A 195 7.67 13.32 4.81
N TRP A 196 7.75 12.61 5.92
CA TRP A 196 8.45 13.04 7.12
C TRP A 196 9.69 12.21 7.39
N VAL A 197 10.71 12.85 7.94
CA VAL A 197 11.99 12.24 8.32
C VAL A 197 12.39 12.65 9.72
N VAL A 198 13.11 11.77 10.41
CA VAL A 198 13.92 12.12 11.58
C VAL A 198 15.36 12.23 11.12
N GLU A 199 15.93 13.43 11.24
CA GLU A 199 17.33 13.71 10.95
C GLU A 199 18.17 13.59 12.23
N GLY A 200 19.27 12.86 12.15
CA GLY A 200 20.20 12.66 13.24
C GLY A 200 21.22 13.79 13.38
N PRO A 201 22.03 13.78 14.45
CA PRO A 201 23.06 14.80 14.67
C PRO A 201 24.17 14.82 13.60
N ASP A 202 24.31 13.75 12.84
CA ASP A 202 25.23 13.61 11.70
C ASP A 202 24.59 14.04 10.36
N GLY A 203 23.37 14.56 10.37
CA GLY A 203 22.62 14.97 9.18
C GLY A 203 21.99 13.86 8.37
N ARG A 204 22.18 12.57 8.76
CA ARG A 204 21.54 11.44 8.08
C ARG A 204 20.10 11.24 8.55
N PHE A 205 19.26 10.72 7.67
CA PHE A 205 17.88 10.39 8.04
C PHE A 205 17.83 9.02 8.72
N ALA A 206 17.43 9.02 9.97
CA ALA A 206 17.37 7.86 10.85
C ALA A 206 16.02 7.13 10.81
N ALA A 207 14.95 7.84 10.47
CA ALA A 207 13.61 7.28 10.32
C ALA A 207 12.81 8.08 9.27
N THR A 208 11.84 7.42 8.66
CA THR A 208 11.00 8.00 7.59
C THR A 208 9.55 7.53 7.74
N CYS A 209 8.60 8.39 7.36
CA CYS A 209 7.18 8.08 7.28
C CYS A 209 6.54 8.91 6.17
N LEU A 210 6.07 8.27 5.12
CA LEU A 210 5.25 8.90 4.08
C LEU A 210 3.78 8.62 4.37
N ILE A 211 2.94 9.64 4.24
CA ILE A 211 1.47 9.50 4.29
C ILE A 211 0.87 9.89 2.95
N TRP A 212 0.06 9.00 2.42
CA TRP A 212 -0.78 9.20 1.26
C TRP A 212 -2.16 9.65 1.72
N PHE A 213 -2.60 10.83 1.31
CA PHE A 213 -3.84 11.41 1.81
C PHE A 213 -4.97 11.36 0.79
N ASP A 214 -6.02 10.60 1.07
CA ASP A 214 -7.30 10.67 0.36
C ASP A 214 -8.20 11.72 1.03
N GLU A 215 -8.21 12.93 0.49
CA GLU A 215 -9.03 14.04 1.01
C GLU A 215 -10.53 13.75 0.98
N ARG A 216 -11.01 13.01 -0.03
CA ARG A 216 -12.45 12.72 -0.15
C ARG A 216 -12.95 11.90 1.03
N ASN A 217 -12.19 10.89 1.41
CA ASN A 217 -12.53 10.02 2.53
C ASN A 217 -11.99 10.54 3.86
N GLY A 218 -11.11 11.56 3.85
CA GLY A 218 -10.48 12.12 5.03
C GLY A 218 -9.53 11.13 5.72
N VAL A 219 -8.91 10.23 4.96
CA VAL A 219 -8.03 9.16 5.48
C VAL A 219 -6.65 9.23 4.86
N GLY A 220 -5.62 9.02 5.69
CA GLY A 220 -4.24 8.89 5.24
C GLY A 220 -3.68 7.50 5.49
N GLU A 221 -2.92 6.96 4.54
CA GLU A 221 -2.20 5.70 4.69
C GLU A 221 -0.73 5.95 4.96
N LEU A 222 -0.19 5.29 5.99
CA LEU A 222 1.24 5.30 6.31
C LEU A 222 1.96 4.22 5.50
N GLU A 223 2.60 4.61 4.38
CA GLU A 223 3.37 3.71 3.52
C GLU A 223 4.40 4.48 2.66
N PRO A 224 5.70 4.18 2.76
CA PRO A 224 6.35 3.29 3.71
C PRO A 224 6.74 3.98 5.02
N VAL A 225 6.88 3.19 6.10
CA VAL A 225 7.48 3.62 7.36
C VAL A 225 8.75 2.83 7.60
N GLY A 226 9.86 3.50 7.86
CA GLY A 226 11.15 2.85 8.07
C GLY A 226 11.99 3.48 9.18
N VAL A 227 12.82 2.66 9.84
CA VAL A 227 13.82 3.10 10.81
C VAL A 227 15.12 2.35 10.54
N ASP A 228 16.23 3.07 10.46
CA ASP A 228 17.56 2.48 10.35
C ASP A 228 17.74 1.37 11.40
N PRO A 229 18.09 0.14 10.99
CA PRO A 229 18.24 -0.98 11.92
C PRO A 229 19.16 -0.70 13.10
N GLY A 230 20.24 0.04 12.90
CA GLY A 230 21.19 0.42 13.95
C GLY A 230 20.67 1.46 14.95
N LEU A 231 19.54 2.11 14.63
CA LEU A 231 18.93 3.18 15.42
C LEU A 231 17.55 2.81 15.97
N ARG A 232 17.12 1.55 15.81
CA ARG A 232 15.85 1.06 16.36
C ARG A 232 15.81 1.14 17.87
N ARG A 233 14.59 1.09 18.45
CA ARG A 233 14.31 1.11 19.90
C ARG A 233 14.70 2.40 20.63
N ARG A 234 14.89 3.50 19.90
CA ARG A 234 15.18 4.85 20.41
C ARG A 234 13.99 5.81 20.34
N GLY A 235 12.79 5.32 20.03
CA GLY A 235 11.60 6.17 19.89
C GLY A 235 11.45 6.85 18.51
N LEU A 236 12.45 6.77 17.60
CA LEU A 236 12.47 7.52 16.34
C LEU A 236 11.30 7.17 15.42
N GLY A 237 10.94 5.89 15.29
CA GLY A 237 9.77 5.47 14.50
C GLY A 237 8.46 6.01 15.06
N ARG A 238 8.31 6.07 16.38
CA ARG A 238 7.15 6.68 17.02
C ARG A 238 7.09 8.18 16.73
N ALA A 239 8.21 8.88 16.85
CA ALA A 239 8.29 10.31 16.66
C ALA A 239 7.96 10.72 15.21
N VAL A 240 8.53 10.04 14.20
CA VAL A 240 8.26 10.34 12.81
C VAL A 240 6.80 10.06 12.43
N CYS A 241 6.21 8.96 12.92
CA CYS A 241 4.79 8.67 12.68
C CYS A 241 3.89 9.73 13.34
N LEU A 242 4.16 10.14 14.59
CA LEU A 242 3.35 11.16 15.27
C LEU A 242 3.43 12.53 14.56
N ALA A 243 4.61 12.93 14.08
CA ALA A 243 4.76 14.16 13.31
C ALA A 243 3.97 14.10 11.99
N ALA A 244 4.09 12.99 11.25
CA ALA A 244 3.36 12.79 10.01
C ALA A 244 1.82 12.73 10.24
N LEU A 245 1.35 12.07 11.30
CA LEU A 245 -0.06 12.05 11.69
C LEU A 245 -0.58 13.43 12.10
N GLY A 246 0.26 14.24 12.78
CA GLY A 246 -0.04 15.63 13.09
C GLY A 246 -0.25 16.45 11.82
N ALA A 247 0.66 16.34 10.84
CA ALA A 247 0.56 17.01 9.56
C ALA A 247 -0.67 16.53 8.75
N LEU A 248 -0.99 15.25 8.80
CA LEU A 248 -2.21 14.72 8.17
C LEU A 248 -3.47 15.36 8.78
N ARG A 249 -3.55 15.47 10.10
CA ARG A 249 -4.66 16.13 10.81
C ARG A 249 -4.77 17.59 10.41
N GLU A 250 -3.66 18.32 10.36
CA GLU A 250 -3.60 19.73 9.92
C GLU A 250 -4.04 19.89 8.45
N ALA A 251 -3.76 18.89 7.60
CA ALA A 251 -4.23 18.83 6.22
C ALA A 251 -5.72 18.45 6.08
N GLY A 252 -6.45 18.22 7.18
CA GLY A 252 -7.87 17.87 7.20
C GLY A 252 -8.16 16.37 7.28
N GLY A 253 -7.15 15.54 7.51
CA GLY A 253 -7.33 14.10 7.76
C GLY A 253 -8.07 13.85 9.08
N ARG A 254 -8.98 12.88 9.07
CA ARG A 254 -9.76 12.46 10.25
C ARG A 254 -9.33 11.10 10.79
N ALA A 255 -8.77 10.27 9.92
CA ALA A 255 -8.29 8.94 10.28
C ALA A 255 -7.00 8.61 9.53
N ALA A 256 -6.27 7.64 10.05
CA ALA A 256 -5.12 7.05 9.38
C ALA A 256 -5.23 5.53 9.37
N VAL A 257 -4.70 4.90 8.33
CA VAL A 257 -4.58 3.45 8.18
C VAL A 257 -3.13 3.04 8.00
N VAL A 258 -2.82 1.82 8.40
CA VAL A 258 -1.52 1.18 8.20
C VAL A 258 -1.70 -0.33 8.11
N TYR A 259 -0.89 -0.98 7.29
CA TYR A 259 -1.02 -2.41 6.98
C TYR A 259 0.26 -3.18 7.31
N PRO A 260 0.61 -3.34 8.63
CA PRO A 260 1.81 -4.07 9.02
C PRO A 260 1.71 -5.56 8.68
N LEU A 261 2.80 -6.10 8.10
CA LEU A 261 2.95 -7.53 7.88
C LEU A 261 3.09 -8.25 9.23
N HIS A 262 2.38 -9.34 9.41
CA HIS A 262 2.40 -10.19 10.60
C HIS A 262 2.77 -11.63 10.24
N GLY A 263 3.50 -12.31 11.15
CA GLY A 263 3.82 -13.73 11.00
C GLY A 263 4.97 -14.04 10.04
N HIS A 264 5.70 -13.04 9.53
CA HIS A 264 6.89 -13.29 8.73
C HIS A 264 8.10 -13.56 9.65
N PRO A 265 8.85 -14.67 9.45
CA PRO A 265 9.94 -15.07 10.34
C PRO A 265 11.08 -14.04 10.39
N ASP A 266 11.44 -13.46 9.24
CA ASP A 266 12.57 -12.53 9.12
C ASP A 266 12.19 -11.06 9.33
N HIS A 267 10.90 -10.76 9.40
CA HIS A 267 10.39 -9.39 9.60
C HIS A 267 9.53 -9.34 10.86
N PRO A 268 10.14 -9.08 12.04
CA PRO A 268 9.37 -8.94 13.26
C PRO A 268 8.36 -7.79 13.08
N ALA A 269 7.10 -8.12 13.23
CA ALA A 269 6.01 -7.21 12.99
C ALA A 269 6.19 -5.90 13.77
N PRO A 270 6.05 -4.72 13.15
CA PRO A 270 6.04 -3.43 13.82
C PRO A 270 4.75 -3.20 14.64
N ALA A 271 3.97 -4.24 14.87
CA ALA A 271 2.70 -4.20 15.59
C ALA A 271 2.76 -3.48 16.96
N PRO A 272 3.81 -3.63 17.79
CA PRO A 272 3.92 -2.86 19.04
C PRO A 272 4.01 -1.35 18.79
N LEU A 273 4.67 -0.91 17.71
CA LEU A 273 4.75 0.50 17.34
C LEU A 273 3.35 1.06 17.05
N TYR A 274 2.63 0.43 16.12
CA TYR A 274 1.32 0.92 15.70
C TYR A 274 0.26 0.82 16.79
N ARG A 275 0.29 -0.25 17.60
CA ARG A 275 -0.57 -0.35 18.79
C ARG A 275 -0.27 0.78 19.80
N GLY A 276 1.01 1.06 20.04
CA GLY A 276 1.45 2.17 20.90
C GLY A 276 1.11 3.55 20.34
N LEU A 277 0.89 3.67 19.03
CA LEU A 277 0.35 4.85 18.34
C LEU A 277 -1.18 4.91 18.36
N GLY A 278 -1.88 3.93 18.93
CA GLY A 278 -3.33 3.89 19.01
C GLY A 278 -4.05 3.28 17.81
N PHE A 279 -3.34 2.68 16.87
CA PHE A 279 -3.97 1.91 15.79
C PHE A 279 -4.61 0.64 16.34
N ARG A 280 -5.79 0.32 15.82
CA ARG A 280 -6.56 -0.88 16.15
C ARG A 280 -6.75 -1.72 14.90
N GLU A 281 -6.51 -3.02 15.03
CA GLU A 281 -6.77 -3.98 13.94
C GLU A 281 -8.27 -4.02 13.63
N HIS A 282 -8.58 -4.02 12.34
CA HIS A 282 -9.94 -4.00 11.82
C HIS A 282 -10.23 -5.18 10.91
N ALA A 283 -9.26 -5.57 10.07
CA ALA A 283 -9.35 -6.69 9.15
C ALA A 283 -7.94 -7.25 8.87
N ARG A 284 -7.88 -8.40 8.19
CA ARG A 284 -6.60 -9.00 7.78
C ARG A 284 -6.69 -9.58 6.37
N THR A 285 -5.53 -9.67 5.71
CA THR A 285 -5.47 -10.34 4.42
C THR A 285 -5.49 -11.86 4.57
N ILE A 286 -6.05 -12.52 3.56
CA ILE A 286 -5.99 -13.96 3.36
C ILE A 286 -5.40 -14.18 1.98
N THR A 287 -4.37 -15.02 1.91
CA THR A 287 -3.82 -15.47 0.62
C THR A 287 -4.50 -16.77 0.21
N PHE A 288 -4.91 -16.81 -1.04
CA PHE A 288 -5.44 -17.99 -1.70
C PHE A 288 -4.46 -18.48 -2.75
N THR A 289 -4.40 -19.77 -2.98
CA THR A 289 -3.54 -20.38 -3.99
C THR A 289 -4.27 -21.46 -4.77
N ALA A 290 -3.99 -21.55 -6.07
CA ALA A 290 -4.40 -22.64 -6.92
C ALA A 290 -3.20 -23.17 -7.70
N LEU A 291 -3.18 -24.46 -7.97
CA LEU A 291 -2.26 -25.07 -8.93
C LEU A 291 -2.97 -25.14 -10.28
N GLU A 292 -2.22 -24.92 -11.36
CA GLU A 292 -2.72 -25.21 -12.68
C GLU A 292 -3.12 -26.69 -12.77
N ALA A 293 -4.35 -26.96 -13.22
CA ALA A 293 -4.74 -28.34 -13.49
C ALA A 293 -3.76 -28.91 -14.53
N ARG A 294 -3.03 -29.97 -14.18
CA ARG A 294 -2.23 -30.71 -15.17
C ARG A 294 -3.21 -31.27 -16.20
N GLY A 295 -3.20 -30.68 -17.39
CA GLY A 295 -3.95 -31.19 -18.55
C GLY A 295 -3.44 -32.56 -19.01
#